data_ac3b79ef545fbe15dce897a90cf0e466
#
_entry.id   ac3b79ef545fbe15dce897a90cf0e466
#
_cell.length_a   1.000
_cell.length_b   1.000
_cell.length_c   1.000
_cell.angle_alpha   90.00
_cell.angle_beta   90.00
_cell.angle_gamma   90.00
#
_symmetry.space_group_name_H-M   'P 1'
#
loop_
_entity.id
_entity.type
_entity.pdbx_description
1 polymer ?
#
loop_
_entity_poly.entity_id
_entity_poly.type
_entity_poly.pdbx_seq_one_letter_code
_entity_poly.pdbx_strand_id
1 'polypeptide(L)'
;MRKNMHELVTKLKENNQDFEFYPTSNEMLACIPKSAICSVMGKRKSVLDIGAGKCNFKKYFESVGCNFDYYAIEKSEILVNDYDADTVVLGTDFYENTLFDKKVDVIFCNPPYSEFVAWTTRILKECNAKRIFMVIPQRWKENKQLQDVIETLKITYFVQGSFSFEDAERSARAKVDVVEFNKNINEHLKQDPFSVWFNETFKSSNNEDELLKKFEEKEISNALVSLNNKDKVELLCEYYAQEMANTQKAFMNICELNANTLSAIGLKKDTVKMALKTKLVDLKLKYWKEFYECLDVITERLTSKTRYEMYQRFCALGAIDFTLANVRTVLLWIIKNTHKYMESQLVDLYKHFSDYDNVKMYKSNQKTFTRDEWRWMACENKRKCYKLDYRIIASEYWNNRYSWTDDLDKQKTKTATDDICTIAFNLGFRCTEKAEITEYGKKYYYKLADGTDLFEVKVYKNGNAHYKFNTEFSKAFNIEAGRILGWLRNKQEAKEEFNTDAYFNVMNSNQLQLGFGY
;
A
#
# COMPACT_ATOMS: atom_id res chain seq x y z
N MET A 1 10.49 25.52 16.69
CA MET A 1 10.51 25.02 15.31
C MET A 1 11.90 25.13 14.65
N ARG A 2 12.53 26.29 14.54
CA ARG A 2 13.86 26.45 13.87
C ARG A 2 14.97 25.56 14.45
N LYS A 3 15.03 25.32 15.76
CA LYS A 3 16.05 24.46 16.41
C LYS A 3 15.94 22.99 15.95
N ASN A 4 14.72 22.44 15.94
CA ASN A 4 14.48 21.07 15.47
C ASN A 4 14.74 20.90 13.97
N MET A 5 14.55 21.98 13.17
CA MET A 5 14.87 21.96 11.75
C MET A 5 16.38 21.93 11.52
N HIS A 6 17.15 22.69 12.30
CA HIS A 6 18.61 22.70 12.20
C HIS A 6 19.20 21.32 12.52
N GLU A 7 18.73 20.68 13.59
CA GLU A 7 19.14 19.32 13.97
C GLU A 7 18.83 18.29 12.88
N LEU A 8 17.64 18.38 12.27
CA LEU A 8 17.27 17.50 11.16
C LEU A 8 18.17 17.71 9.94
N VAL A 9 18.39 18.97 9.52
CA VAL A 9 19.23 19.28 8.37
C VAL A 9 20.67 18.81 8.61
N THR A 10 21.19 18.95 9.83
CA THR A 10 22.50 18.43 10.20
C THR A 10 22.53 16.90 10.05
N LYS A 11 21.52 16.18 10.58
CA LYS A 11 21.41 14.74 10.44
C LYS A 11 21.32 14.31 8.97
N LEU A 12 20.54 15.01 8.13
CA LEU A 12 20.44 14.73 6.70
C LEU A 12 21.81 14.89 6.00
N LYS A 13 22.55 15.95 6.31
CA LYS A 13 23.88 16.20 5.76
C LYS A 13 24.93 15.18 6.18
N GLU A 14 24.95 14.81 7.46
CA GLU A 14 25.86 13.79 8.01
C GLU A 14 25.65 12.42 7.35
N ASN A 15 24.43 12.12 6.90
CA ASN A 15 24.09 10.87 6.23
C ASN A 15 24.03 10.98 4.70
N ASN A 16 24.48 12.09 4.11
CA ASN A 16 24.41 12.36 2.66
C ASN A 16 22.97 12.24 2.09
N GLN A 17 21.96 12.60 2.86
CA GLN A 17 20.54 12.55 2.49
C GLN A 17 19.87 13.94 2.41
N ASP A 18 20.65 15.02 2.39
CA ASP A 18 20.15 16.38 2.13
C ASP A 18 20.08 16.64 0.62
N PHE A 19 19.01 16.18 0.00
CA PHE A 19 18.75 16.36 -1.43
C PHE A 19 18.05 17.69 -1.70
N GLU A 20 18.67 18.81 -1.30
CA GLU A 20 18.09 20.16 -1.35
C GLU A 20 16.72 20.24 -0.65
N PHE A 21 16.61 19.64 0.54
CA PHE A 21 15.38 19.62 1.30
C PHE A 21 15.00 21.02 1.80
N TYR A 22 14.00 21.63 1.17
CA TYR A 22 13.39 22.91 1.58
C TYR A 22 11.90 22.69 1.81
N PRO A 23 11.44 22.60 3.08
CA PRO A 23 10.05 22.31 3.37
C PRO A 23 9.12 23.43 2.91
N THR A 24 8.04 23.05 2.23
CA THR A 24 7.00 24.00 1.81
C THR A 24 6.27 24.54 3.05
N SER A 25 6.12 25.87 3.11
CA SER A 25 5.45 26.53 4.22
C SER A 25 3.92 26.41 4.14
N ASN A 26 3.23 26.55 5.27
CA ASN A 26 1.78 26.55 5.32
C ASN A 26 1.17 27.71 4.50
N GLU A 27 1.84 28.86 4.40
CA GLU A 27 1.40 29.99 3.60
C GLU A 27 1.37 29.65 2.11
N MET A 28 2.39 28.95 1.61
CA MET A 28 2.42 28.47 0.22
C MET A 28 1.31 27.44 -0.03
N LEU A 29 1.08 26.53 0.91
CA LEU A 29 0.03 25.51 0.79
C LEU A 29 -1.37 26.11 0.86
N ALA A 30 -1.55 27.21 1.61
CA ALA A 30 -2.82 27.92 1.73
C ALA A 30 -3.31 28.53 0.40
N CYS A 31 -2.39 28.80 -0.54
CA CYS A 31 -2.75 29.30 -1.88
C CYS A 31 -3.40 28.23 -2.76
N ILE A 32 -3.19 26.95 -2.45
CA ILE A 32 -3.77 25.84 -3.23
C ILE A 32 -5.26 25.72 -2.88
N PRO A 33 -6.17 25.76 -3.88
CA PRO A 33 -7.60 25.69 -3.61
C PRO A 33 -7.99 24.36 -2.95
N LYS A 34 -8.67 24.43 -1.79
CA LYS A 34 -9.17 23.22 -1.09
C LYS A 34 -10.04 22.33 -1.99
N SER A 35 -10.82 22.92 -2.90
CA SER A 35 -11.65 22.19 -3.86
C SER A 35 -10.84 21.31 -4.82
N ALA A 36 -9.53 21.57 -4.98
CA ALA A 36 -8.65 20.72 -5.75
C ALA A 36 -8.36 19.39 -5.04
N ILE A 37 -8.28 19.43 -3.71
CA ILE A 37 -7.79 18.34 -2.86
C ILE A 37 -8.94 17.60 -2.17
N CYS A 38 -9.91 18.35 -1.61
CA CYS A 38 -10.98 17.74 -0.84
C CYS A 38 -11.90 16.87 -1.70
N SER A 39 -12.43 15.82 -1.09
CA SER A 39 -13.41 14.90 -1.68
C SER A 39 -14.69 15.63 -2.11
N VAL A 40 -15.27 15.17 -3.20
CA VAL A 40 -16.59 15.62 -3.66
C VAL A 40 -17.52 14.40 -3.68
N MET A 41 -18.70 14.52 -3.06
CA MET A 41 -19.73 13.46 -3.03
C MET A 41 -19.22 12.09 -2.53
N GLY A 42 -18.37 12.08 -1.50
CA GLY A 42 -17.92 10.83 -0.87
C GLY A 42 -16.78 10.09 -1.58
N LYS A 43 -16.37 10.53 -2.77
CA LYS A 43 -15.20 9.95 -3.46
C LYS A 43 -13.94 10.69 -3.03
N ARG A 44 -13.00 9.98 -2.39
CA ARG A 44 -11.68 10.51 -2.06
C ARG A 44 -10.90 10.81 -3.33
N LYS A 45 -10.19 11.92 -3.33
CA LYS A 45 -9.20 12.23 -4.37
C LYS A 45 -7.87 11.63 -4.02
N SER A 46 -7.12 11.28 -5.03
CA SER A 46 -5.75 10.77 -4.92
C SER A 46 -4.74 11.88 -5.20
N VAL A 47 -3.75 12.03 -4.32
CA VAL A 47 -2.67 13.01 -4.44
C VAL A 47 -1.32 12.31 -4.43
N LEU A 48 -0.47 12.62 -5.41
CA LEU A 48 0.93 12.19 -5.44
C LEU A 48 1.83 13.39 -5.14
N ASP A 49 2.59 13.30 -4.06
CA ASP A 49 3.60 14.27 -3.65
C ASP A 49 4.98 13.76 -4.07
N ILE A 50 5.61 14.47 -5.00
CA ILE A 50 6.92 14.10 -5.56
C ILE A 50 8.00 14.96 -4.90
N GLY A 51 8.90 14.32 -4.15
CA GLY A 51 9.80 14.97 -3.21
C GLY A 51 9.06 15.38 -1.94
N ALA A 52 8.35 14.41 -1.34
CA ALA A 52 7.36 14.67 -0.28
C ALA A 52 7.96 15.23 1.03
N GLY A 53 9.28 15.09 1.23
CA GLY A 53 9.96 15.63 2.39
C GLY A 53 9.35 15.15 3.72
N LYS A 54 8.86 16.06 4.52
CA LYS A 54 8.15 15.80 5.79
C LYS A 54 6.65 15.59 5.64
N CYS A 55 6.14 15.41 4.42
CA CYS A 55 4.70 15.37 4.13
C CYS A 55 3.95 16.63 4.60
N ASN A 56 4.57 17.82 4.45
CA ASN A 56 3.93 19.07 4.87
C ASN A 56 2.63 19.33 4.13
N PHE A 57 2.55 18.94 2.86
CA PHE A 57 1.32 18.99 2.07
C PHE A 57 0.19 18.21 2.77
N LYS A 58 0.43 16.94 3.09
CA LYS A 58 -0.56 16.09 3.76
C LYS A 58 -1.01 16.71 5.08
N LYS A 59 -0.04 17.03 5.95
CA LYS A 59 -0.31 17.59 7.29
C LYS A 59 -1.14 18.86 7.23
N TYR A 60 -0.84 19.75 6.28
CA TYR A 60 -1.60 20.98 6.10
C TYR A 60 -3.04 20.69 5.69
N PHE A 61 -3.26 19.91 4.62
CA PHE A 61 -4.61 19.68 4.11
C PHE A 61 -5.48 18.84 5.06
N GLU A 62 -4.92 17.91 5.80
CA GLU A 62 -5.61 17.21 6.89
C GLU A 62 -6.01 18.18 8.02
N SER A 63 -5.12 19.10 8.41
CA SER A 63 -5.41 20.09 9.46
C SER A 63 -6.57 21.04 9.11
N VAL A 64 -6.82 21.27 7.83
CA VAL A 64 -7.95 22.07 7.34
C VAL A 64 -9.17 21.26 6.93
N GLY A 65 -9.19 19.96 7.30
CA GLY A 65 -10.34 19.07 7.18
C GLY A 65 -10.51 18.39 5.83
N CYS A 66 -9.47 18.33 4.97
CA CYS A 66 -9.52 17.57 3.73
C CYS A 66 -9.23 16.09 4.01
N ASN A 67 -9.97 15.21 3.33
CA ASN A 67 -9.76 13.76 3.36
C ASN A 67 -9.46 13.28 1.95
N PHE A 68 -8.27 12.67 1.74
CA PHE A 68 -7.77 12.24 0.45
C PHE A 68 -6.82 11.06 0.61
N ASP A 69 -6.56 10.33 -0.47
CA ASP A 69 -5.57 9.27 -0.49
C ASP A 69 -4.21 9.88 -0.86
N TYR A 70 -3.22 9.71 0.00
CA TYR A 70 -1.92 10.35 -0.16
C TYR A 70 -0.81 9.36 -0.50
N TYR A 71 -0.07 9.71 -1.54
CA TYR A 71 1.03 8.94 -2.10
C TYR A 71 2.28 9.82 -2.19
N ALA A 72 3.43 9.23 -1.92
CA ALA A 72 4.70 9.94 -1.85
C ALA A 72 5.79 9.28 -2.69
N ILE A 73 6.65 10.08 -3.32
CA ILE A 73 7.96 9.68 -3.80
C ILE A 73 8.98 10.50 -3.00
N GLU A 74 9.86 9.84 -2.22
CA GLU A 74 10.85 10.53 -1.38
C GLU A 74 12.15 9.74 -1.31
N LYS A 75 13.27 10.43 -1.60
CA LYS A 75 14.60 9.81 -1.69
C LYS A 75 15.25 9.61 -0.32
N SER A 76 15.00 10.49 0.64
CA SER A 76 15.60 10.42 1.96
C SER A 76 14.93 9.36 2.83
N GLU A 77 15.64 8.28 3.16
CA GLU A 77 15.17 7.25 4.08
C GLU A 77 14.91 7.82 5.48
N ILE A 78 15.69 8.82 5.91
CA ILE A 78 15.50 9.49 7.19
C ILE A 78 14.12 10.15 7.26
N LEU A 79 13.68 10.81 6.17
CA LEU A 79 12.38 11.46 6.12
C LEU A 79 11.25 10.44 5.99
N VAL A 80 11.42 9.42 5.15
CA VAL A 80 10.44 8.32 4.97
C VAL A 80 10.20 7.59 6.29
N ASN A 81 11.23 7.45 7.12
CA ASN A 81 11.12 6.81 8.41
C ASN A 81 10.14 7.51 9.38
N ASP A 82 9.87 8.78 9.20
CA ASP A 82 8.94 9.56 10.03
C ASP A 82 7.51 9.56 9.48
N TYR A 83 7.24 8.90 8.35
CA TYR A 83 5.90 8.87 7.74
C TYR A 83 4.93 8.04 8.57
N ASP A 84 3.68 8.51 8.58
CA ASP A 84 2.58 7.77 9.19
C ASP A 84 2.12 6.59 8.32
N ALA A 85 1.28 5.75 8.90
CA ALA A 85 0.77 4.53 8.27
C ALA A 85 -0.10 4.78 7.02
N ASP A 86 -0.72 5.96 6.95
CA ASP A 86 -1.64 6.29 5.86
C ASP A 86 -0.92 6.92 4.67
N THR A 87 0.38 7.16 4.78
CA THR A 87 1.25 7.62 3.69
C THR A 87 1.79 6.43 2.91
N VAL A 88 1.36 6.26 1.67
CA VAL A 88 1.85 5.19 0.80
C VAL A 88 3.03 5.70 -0.02
N VAL A 89 4.21 5.11 0.18
CA VAL A 89 5.40 5.45 -0.59
C VAL A 89 5.41 4.64 -1.89
N LEU A 90 5.33 5.34 -3.04
CA LEU A 90 5.34 4.74 -4.38
C LEU A 90 6.73 4.63 -5.00
N GLY A 91 7.72 5.24 -4.39
CA GLY A 91 9.09 5.18 -4.87
C GLY A 91 10.02 6.06 -4.07
N THR A 92 11.31 5.87 -4.26
CA THR A 92 12.37 6.62 -3.58
C THR A 92 13.01 7.63 -4.51
N ASP A 93 13.60 7.22 -5.62
CA ASP A 93 14.22 8.13 -6.56
C ASP A 93 13.25 8.55 -7.66
N PHE A 94 13.12 9.86 -7.88
CA PHE A 94 12.25 10.41 -8.92
C PHE A 94 12.62 9.89 -10.32
N TYR A 95 13.91 9.73 -10.61
CA TYR A 95 14.38 9.30 -11.93
C TYR A 95 14.20 7.80 -12.17
N GLU A 96 14.13 6.99 -11.14
CA GLU A 96 13.89 5.56 -11.24
C GLU A 96 12.41 5.19 -11.33
N ASN A 97 11.51 6.16 -11.16
CA ASN A 97 10.06 5.93 -11.19
C ASN A 97 9.45 6.41 -12.51
N THR A 98 8.60 5.59 -13.11
CA THR A 98 7.73 6.02 -14.22
C THR A 98 6.53 6.79 -13.67
N LEU A 99 6.07 7.82 -14.38
CA LEU A 99 4.93 8.65 -13.96
C LEU A 99 3.67 8.40 -14.80
N PHE A 100 3.80 7.87 -16.00
CA PHE A 100 2.68 7.68 -16.94
C PHE A 100 1.66 6.62 -16.48
N ASP A 101 2.09 5.68 -15.65
CA ASP A 101 1.26 4.60 -15.08
C ASP A 101 0.62 4.98 -13.73
N LYS A 102 1.06 6.06 -13.10
CA LYS A 102 0.51 6.55 -11.84
C LYS A 102 -0.69 7.46 -12.08
N LYS A 103 -1.89 6.86 -11.96
CA LYS A 103 -3.16 7.58 -12.15
C LYS A 103 -3.60 8.23 -10.85
N VAL A 104 -3.37 9.54 -10.73
CA VAL A 104 -3.80 10.35 -9.58
C VAL A 104 -4.60 11.57 -10.04
N ASP A 105 -5.45 12.10 -9.15
CA ASP A 105 -6.24 13.29 -9.45
C ASP A 105 -5.37 14.56 -9.44
N VAL A 106 -4.41 14.62 -8.51
CA VAL A 106 -3.55 15.78 -8.27
C VAL A 106 -2.10 15.34 -8.08
N ILE A 107 -1.17 16.10 -8.64
CA ILE A 107 0.27 16.03 -8.32
C ILE A 107 0.66 17.30 -7.58
N PHE A 108 1.42 17.14 -6.52
CA PHE A 108 2.16 18.21 -5.86
C PHE A 108 3.66 17.93 -5.95
N CYS A 109 4.47 18.97 -6.14
CA CYS A 109 5.92 18.85 -6.15
C CYS A 109 6.58 20.17 -5.75
N ASN A 110 7.55 20.08 -4.84
CA ASN A 110 8.52 21.13 -4.57
C ASN A 110 9.90 20.56 -4.91
N PRO A 111 10.33 20.65 -6.20
CA PRO A 111 11.53 19.97 -6.66
C PRO A 111 12.81 20.61 -6.11
N PRO A 112 13.96 19.90 -6.14
CA PRO A 112 15.27 20.51 -5.93
C PRO A 112 15.48 21.68 -6.89
N TYR A 113 15.88 22.86 -6.36
CA TYR A 113 15.94 24.07 -7.19
C TYR A 113 17.07 24.07 -8.21
N SER A 114 18.06 23.22 -8.04
CA SER A 114 19.09 22.96 -9.06
C SER A 114 18.52 22.22 -10.27
N GLU A 115 17.51 21.36 -10.07
CA GLU A 115 16.95 20.45 -11.08
C GLU A 115 15.50 20.78 -11.47
N PHE A 116 14.95 21.91 -11.02
CA PHE A 116 13.52 22.21 -11.17
C PHE A 116 13.04 22.15 -12.63
N VAL A 117 13.87 22.51 -13.60
CA VAL A 117 13.51 22.47 -15.03
C VAL A 117 13.32 21.03 -15.50
N ALA A 118 14.26 20.14 -15.16
CA ALA A 118 14.19 18.73 -15.54
C ALA A 118 12.99 18.04 -14.89
N TRP A 119 12.79 18.27 -13.59
CA TRP A 119 11.65 17.73 -12.85
C TRP A 119 10.31 18.21 -13.39
N THR A 120 10.16 19.53 -13.55
CA THR A 120 8.92 20.12 -14.08
C THR A 120 8.61 19.60 -15.48
N THR A 121 9.62 19.62 -16.37
CA THR A 121 9.48 19.13 -17.74
C THR A 121 9.01 17.67 -17.76
N ARG A 122 9.64 16.82 -16.97
CA ARG A 122 9.29 15.40 -16.90
C ARG A 122 7.89 15.17 -16.32
N ILE A 123 7.55 15.85 -15.23
CA ILE A 123 6.21 15.76 -14.62
C ILE A 123 5.15 16.21 -15.62
N LEU A 124 5.35 17.35 -16.30
CA LEU A 124 4.39 17.85 -17.29
C LEU A 124 4.23 16.89 -18.48
N LYS A 125 5.28 16.22 -18.92
CA LYS A 125 5.24 15.30 -20.05
C LYS A 125 4.63 13.94 -19.68
N GLU A 126 5.09 13.33 -18.59
CA GLU A 126 4.79 11.92 -18.28
C GLU A 126 3.54 11.70 -17.42
N CYS A 127 3.13 12.65 -16.58
CA CYS A 127 2.05 12.40 -15.62
C CYS A 127 0.66 12.39 -16.26
N ASN A 128 -0.25 11.63 -15.62
CA ASN A 128 -1.66 11.52 -16.00
C ASN A 128 -2.61 12.39 -15.16
N ALA A 129 -2.11 13.17 -14.20
CA ALA A 129 -2.93 14.04 -13.38
C ALA A 129 -3.50 15.23 -14.16
N LYS A 130 -4.74 15.61 -13.85
CA LYS A 130 -5.37 16.80 -14.47
C LYS A 130 -4.81 18.09 -13.91
N ARG A 131 -4.50 18.12 -12.61
CA ARG A 131 -4.01 19.30 -11.90
C ARG A 131 -2.66 19.01 -11.27
N ILE A 132 -1.70 19.88 -11.52
CA ILE A 132 -0.34 19.75 -11.02
C ILE A 132 0.02 21.04 -10.32
N PHE A 133 0.33 20.98 -9.03
CA PHE A 133 0.79 22.12 -8.25
C PHE A 133 2.30 22.00 -8.03
N MET A 134 3.02 23.04 -8.37
CA MET A 134 4.48 23.07 -8.22
C MET A 134 4.95 24.32 -7.51
N VAL A 135 5.94 24.15 -6.62
CA VAL A 135 6.65 25.27 -5.98
C VAL A 135 8.00 25.41 -6.67
N ILE A 136 8.12 26.37 -7.59
CA ILE A 136 9.30 26.49 -8.45
C ILE A 136 9.89 27.91 -8.46
N PRO A 137 11.21 28.05 -8.64
CA PRO A 137 11.87 29.37 -8.71
C PRO A 137 11.27 30.27 -9.77
N GLN A 138 11.05 31.56 -9.49
CA GLN A 138 10.39 32.53 -10.40
C GLN A 138 11.04 32.61 -11.79
N ARG A 139 12.32 32.27 -11.92
CA ARG A 139 13.05 32.18 -13.20
C ARG A 139 12.48 31.13 -14.17
N TRP A 140 11.49 30.30 -13.74
CA TRP A 140 10.81 29.36 -14.62
C TRP A 140 10.12 30.05 -15.80
N LYS A 141 9.70 31.32 -15.64
CA LYS A 141 9.04 32.12 -16.67
C LYS A 141 9.98 32.45 -17.85
N GLU A 142 11.26 32.54 -17.55
CA GLU A 142 12.30 32.89 -18.53
C GLU A 142 12.98 31.66 -19.15
N ASN A 143 12.66 30.47 -18.61
CA ASN A 143 13.27 29.24 -19.10
C ASN A 143 12.60 28.76 -20.39
N LYS A 144 13.29 28.92 -21.51
CA LYS A 144 12.79 28.60 -22.84
C LYS A 144 12.36 27.15 -22.98
N GLN A 145 13.16 26.19 -22.47
CA GLN A 145 12.83 24.75 -22.53
C GLN A 145 11.49 24.44 -21.87
N LEU A 146 11.22 25.07 -20.73
CA LEU A 146 9.98 24.83 -19.98
C LEU A 146 8.79 25.50 -20.68
N GLN A 147 8.96 26.71 -21.22
CA GLN A 147 7.95 27.41 -22.00
C GLN A 147 7.58 26.63 -23.27
N ASP A 148 8.58 26.11 -24.00
CA ASP A 148 8.36 25.27 -25.18
C ASP A 148 7.51 23.99 -24.83
N VAL A 149 7.75 23.38 -23.68
CA VAL A 149 6.96 22.21 -23.22
C VAL A 149 5.52 22.60 -22.89
N ILE A 150 5.33 23.70 -22.17
CA ILE A 150 3.99 24.21 -21.80
C ILE A 150 3.18 24.52 -23.06
N GLU A 151 3.79 25.18 -24.03
CA GLU A 151 3.15 25.52 -25.29
C GLU A 151 2.85 24.30 -26.15
N THR A 152 3.82 23.40 -26.32
CA THR A 152 3.67 22.16 -27.11
C THR A 152 2.56 21.26 -26.58
N LEU A 153 2.47 21.14 -25.26
CA LEU A 153 1.45 20.33 -24.59
C LEU A 153 0.14 21.09 -24.37
N LYS A 154 0.07 22.38 -24.76
CA LYS A 154 -1.10 23.27 -24.57
C LYS A 154 -1.59 23.28 -23.13
N ILE A 155 -0.66 23.32 -22.18
CA ILE A 155 -0.97 23.35 -20.76
C ILE A 155 -1.33 24.77 -20.37
N THR A 156 -2.48 24.93 -19.69
CA THR A 156 -2.81 26.22 -19.06
C THR A 156 -2.22 26.26 -17.66
N TYR A 157 -1.76 27.43 -17.22
CA TYR A 157 -1.21 27.59 -15.89
C TYR A 157 -1.74 28.82 -15.19
N PHE A 158 -1.72 28.78 -13.85
CA PHE A 158 -2.08 29.89 -12.98
C PHE A 158 -1.05 30.01 -11.86
N VAL A 159 -0.54 31.21 -11.63
CA VAL A 159 0.30 31.49 -10.47
C VAL A 159 -0.61 31.78 -9.29
N GLN A 160 -0.66 30.84 -8.34
CA GLN A 160 -1.49 30.92 -7.15
C GLN A 160 -0.93 31.88 -6.09
N GLY A 161 0.39 32.05 -6.04
CA GLY A 161 1.08 32.97 -5.14
C GLY A 161 2.58 33.00 -5.40
N SER A 162 3.22 34.08 -4.93
CA SER A 162 4.67 34.28 -5.02
C SER A 162 5.24 34.51 -3.63
N PHE A 163 6.34 33.82 -3.29
CA PHE A 163 6.90 33.78 -1.94
C PHE A 163 8.42 33.90 -1.95
N SER A 164 8.98 34.32 -0.79
CA SER A 164 10.40 34.25 -0.52
C SER A 164 10.68 33.16 0.54
N PHE A 165 11.74 32.39 0.36
CA PHE A 165 12.18 31.42 1.37
C PHE A 165 13.08 32.06 2.46
N GLU A 166 13.26 33.38 2.47
CA GLU A 166 14.09 34.04 3.47
C GLU A 166 13.57 33.86 4.90
N ASP A 167 12.23 33.81 5.05
CA ASP A 167 11.54 33.63 6.33
C ASP A 167 11.08 32.18 6.60
N ALA A 168 11.37 31.24 5.71
CA ALA A 168 11.01 29.83 5.86
C ALA A 168 11.72 29.16 7.04
N GLU A 169 11.24 27.97 7.45
CA GLU A 169 11.88 27.15 8.50
C GLU A 169 13.34 26.82 8.19
N ARG A 170 13.65 26.55 6.93
CA ARG A 170 14.98 26.53 6.36
C ARG A 170 15.09 27.70 5.37
N SER A 171 15.78 28.73 5.77
CA SER A 171 15.92 29.94 4.96
C SER A 171 16.79 29.72 3.71
N ALA A 172 16.36 30.27 2.58
CA ALA A 172 17.11 30.30 1.34
C ALA A 172 16.84 31.62 0.62
N ARG A 173 17.85 32.13 -0.13
CA ARG A 173 17.67 33.31 -0.98
C ARG A 173 16.99 32.92 -2.31
N ALA A 174 15.81 32.34 -2.21
CA ALA A 174 15.05 31.90 -3.37
C ALA A 174 13.66 32.56 -3.37
N LYS A 175 13.30 33.16 -4.50
CA LYS A 175 11.93 33.61 -4.78
C LYS A 175 11.25 32.54 -5.62
N VAL A 176 10.08 32.08 -5.17
CA VAL A 176 9.35 30.98 -5.80
C VAL A 176 7.92 31.39 -6.11
N ASP A 177 7.35 30.74 -7.09
CA ASP A 177 5.92 30.78 -7.40
C ASP A 177 5.29 29.42 -7.06
N VAL A 178 4.10 29.47 -6.50
CA VAL A 178 3.20 28.31 -6.44
C VAL A 178 2.40 28.33 -7.74
N VAL A 179 2.67 27.39 -8.64
CA VAL A 179 2.07 27.35 -9.97
C VAL A 179 1.16 26.14 -10.09
N GLU A 180 -0.06 26.38 -10.53
CA GLU A 180 -0.99 25.34 -10.95
C GLU A 180 -0.90 25.16 -12.47
N PHE A 181 -0.58 23.95 -12.91
CA PHE A 181 -0.65 23.55 -14.30
C PHE A 181 -1.88 22.65 -14.51
N ASN A 182 -2.70 22.99 -15.50
CA ASN A 182 -3.90 22.24 -15.85
C ASN A 182 -3.73 21.57 -17.20
N LYS A 183 -3.77 20.25 -17.22
CA LYS A 183 -3.76 19.44 -18.44
C LYS A 183 -5.19 19.20 -18.91
N ASN A 184 -5.54 19.65 -20.11
CA ASN A 184 -6.80 19.31 -20.77
C ASN A 184 -6.78 17.86 -21.26
N ILE A 185 -7.12 16.92 -20.38
CA ILE A 185 -7.11 15.48 -20.70
C ILE A 185 -8.24 15.10 -21.68
N ASN A 186 -9.26 15.94 -21.82
CA ASN A 186 -10.47 15.61 -22.60
C ASN A 186 -10.49 16.14 -24.04
N GLU A 187 -9.60 17.04 -24.43
CA GLU A 187 -9.54 17.58 -25.78
C GLU A 187 -8.21 17.25 -26.44
N HIS A 188 -8.17 16.23 -27.25
CA HIS A 188 -7.12 15.97 -28.24
C HIS A 188 -5.73 15.59 -27.73
N LEU A 189 -5.60 14.68 -26.79
CA LEU A 189 -4.34 13.96 -26.62
C LEU A 189 -4.10 13.06 -27.83
N LYS A 190 -3.68 13.67 -28.95
CA LYS A 190 -2.95 12.95 -30.01
C LYS A 190 -1.62 12.36 -29.50
N GLN A 191 -1.21 12.73 -28.28
CA GLN A 191 -0.03 12.20 -27.59
C GLN A 191 -0.36 11.99 -26.12
N ASP A 192 -0.75 10.75 -25.75
CA ASP A 192 -0.84 10.37 -24.34
C ASP A 192 0.58 10.39 -23.68
N PRO A 193 0.70 10.57 -22.35
CA PRO A 193 2.00 10.64 -21.68
C PRO A 193 2.91 9.44 -21.95
N PHE A 194 2.35 8.26 -22.15
CA PHE A 194 3.09 7.08 -22.54
C PHE A 194 3.69 7.23 -23.94
N SER A 195 2.96 7.80 -24.89
CA SER A 195 3.49 8.04 -26.25
C SER A 195 4.63 9.06 -26.25
N VAL A 196 4.59 10.08 -25.39
CA VAL A 196 5.69 11.04 -25.23
C VAL A 196 6.93 10.35 -24.67
N TRP A 197 6.78 9.64 -23.55
CA TRP A 197 7.85 8.84 -22.95
C TRP A 197 8.41 7.81 -23.92
N PHE A 198 7.55 7.08 -24.62
CA PHE A 198 7.94 6.10 -25.63
C PHE A 198 8.79 6.72 -26.72
N ASN A 199 8.36 7.84 -27.29
CA ASN A 199 9.09 8.50 -28.36
C ASN A 199 10.45 9.06 -27.89
N GLU A 200 10.57 9.55 -26.66
CA GLU A 200 11.82 10.05 -26.10
C GLU A 200 12.79 8.91 -25.77
N THR A 201 12.29 7.84 -25.15
CA THR A 201 13.11 6.68 -24.76
C THR A 201 13.69 5.97 -25.99
N PHE A 202 12.90 5.86 -27.07
CA PHE A 202 13.27 5.09 -28.25
C PHE A 202 13.88 5.91 -29.41
N LYS A 203 14.08 7.22 -29.23
CA LYS A 203 14.83 8.04 -30.19
C LYS A 203 16.36 8.01 -29.97
N SER A 204 16.84 7.55 -28.83
CA SER A 204 18.21 7.79 -28.36
C SER A 204 19.16 6.59 -28.45
N SER A 205 18.76 5.43 -28.95
CA SER A 205 19.63 4.24 -28.88
C SER A 205 20.05 3.72 -30.23
N ASN A 206 21.23 4.22 -30.65
CA ASN A 206 22.03 3.65 -31.74
C ASN A 206 23.22 2.85 -31.21
N ASN A 207 23.12 2.13 -30.12
CA ASN A 207 24.19 1.21 -29.69
C ASN A 207 23.64 -0.18 -29.50
N GLU A 208 24.03 -1.03 -30.44
CA GLU A 208 23.83 -2.47 -30.43
C GLU A 208 24.89 -3.16 -29.56
N ASP A 209 24.49 -4.30 -29.09
CA ASP A 209 25.23 -5.48 -28.66
C ASP A 209 25.48 -5.73 -27.18
N GLU A 210 25.14 -6.97 -26.87
CA GLU A 210 25.34 -7.76 -25.66
C GLU A 210 24.21 -7.67 -24.62
N LEU A 211 23.23 -8.56 -24.73
CA LEU A 211 22.59 -9.25 -23.59
C LEU A 211 21.32 -10.01 -24.01
N LEU A 212 21.45 -10.92 -24.96
CA LEU A 212 20.42 -11.93 -25.22
C LEU A 212 20.86 -13.27 -24.58
N LYS A 213 20.63 -13.42 -23.28
CA LYS A 213 20.56 -14.76 -22.68
C LYS A 213 19.15 -15.01 -22.21
N LYS A 214 18.54 -16.02 -22.80
CA LYS A 214 17.23 -16.56 -22.46
C LYS A 214 17.24 -17.04 -21.01
N PHE A 215 16.39 -16.40 -20.17
CA PHE A 215 15.97 -17.00 -18.92
C PHE A 215 14.51 -17.43 -19.06
N GLU A 216 14.27 -18.73 -18.96
CA GLU A 216 12.92 -19.30 -18.94
C GLU A 216 12.31 -19.12 -17.54
N GLU A 217 11.01 -18.87 -17.46
CA GLU A 217 10.26 -18.63 -16.20
C GLU A 217 10.44 -19.75 -15.15
N LYS A 218 10.80 -20.96 -15.58
CA LYS A 218 11.10 -22.10 -14.69
C LYS A 218 12.39 -21.95 -13.87
N GLU A 219 13.35 -21.15 -14.31
CA GLU A 219 14.65 -21.02 -13.62
C GLU A 219 14.56 -20.10 -12.41
N ILE A 220 13.69 -19.08 -12.46
CA ILE A 220 13.50 -18.11 -11.35
C ILE A 220 12.95 -18.83 -10.12
N SER A 221 11.91 -19.62 -10.28
CA SER A 221 11.27 -20.34 -9.18
C SER A 221 12.22 -21.32 -8.49
N ASN A 222 13.04 -22.04 -9.25
CA ASN A 222 14.00 -23.00 -8.71
C ASN A 222 15.20 -22.33 -8.03
N ALA A 223 15.66 -21.19 -8.52
CA ALA A 223 16.76 -20.43 -7.92
C ALA A 223 16.36 -19.80 -6.56
N LEU A 224 15.09 -19.43 -6.39
CA LEU A 224 14.60 -18.81 -5.17
C LEU A 224 14.44 -19.76 -3.98
N VAL A 225 14.28 -21.06 -4.21
CA VAL A 225 14.00 -22.05 -3.15
C VAL A 225 15.16 -22.22 -2.17
N SER A 226 16.42 -22.06 -2.62
CA SER A 226 17.63 -22.32 -1.83
C SER A 226 18.27 -21.06 -1.19
N LEU A 227 17.76 -19.86 -1.46
CA LEU A 227 18.37 -18.60 -1.04
C LEU A 227 17.72 -18.06 0.25
N ASN A 228 18.49 -17.28 1.02
CA ASN A 228 17.93 -16.49 2.11
C ASN A 228 17.08 -15.32 1.57
N ASN A 229 16.26 -14.72 2.41
CA ASN A 229 15.30 -13.69 1.97
C ASN A 229 15.96 -12.43 1.37
N LYS A 230 17.18 -12.09 1.78
CA LYS A 230 17.92 -10.93 1.24
C LYS A 230 18.38 -11.21 -0.18
N ASP A 231 18.99 -12.36 -0.39
CA ASP A 231 19.50 -12.77 -1.71
C ASP A 231 18.36 -12.96 -2.71
N LYS A 232 17.19 -13.44 -2.24
CA LYS A 232 15.96 -13.53 -3.04
C LYS A 232 15.52 -12.17 -3.57
N VAL A 233 15.51 -11.14 -2.73
CA VAL A 233 15.10 -9.78 -3.13
C VAL A 233 16.06 -9.20 -4.16
N GLU A 234 17.36 -9.31 -3.91
CA GLU A 234 18.38 -8.81 -4.83
C GLU A 234 18.28 -9.52 -6.20
N LEU A 235 18.14 -10.84 -6.20
CA LEU A 235 17.96 -11.64 -7.41
C LEU A 235 16.68 -11.26 -8.18
N LEU A 236 15.56 -11.07 -7.49
CA LEU A 236 14.32 -10.64 -8.13
C LEU A 236 14.46 -9.24 -8.77
N CYS A 237 15.18 -8.32 -8.11
CA CYS A 237 15.45 -7.00 -8.68
C CYS A 237 16.32 -7.07 -9.94
N GLU A 238 17.32 -7.94 -9.95
CA GLU A 238 18.17 -8.18 -11.14
C GLU A 238 17.37 -8.76 -12.30
N TYR A 239 16.53 -9.77 -12.04
CA TYR A 239 15.67 -10.37 -13.07
C TYR A 239 14.65 -9.35 -13.60
N TYR A 240 14.04 -8.54 -12.72
CA TYR A 240 13.14 -7.47 -13.15
C TYR A 240 13.85 -6.48 -14.10
N ALA A 241 15.03 -6.01 -13.72
CA ALA A 241 15.80 -5.07 -14.53
C ALA A 241 16.15 -5.67 -15.89
N GLN A 242 16.55 -6.93 -15.92
CA GLN A 242 16.91 -7.65 -17.14
C GLN A 242 15.67 -7.89 -18.03
N GLU A 243 14.55 -8.37 -17.47
CA GLU A 243 13.32 -8.63 -18.24
C GLU A 243 12.73 -7.31 -18.78
N MET A 244 12.83 -6.23 -18.00
CA MET A 244 12.42 -4.89 -18.41
C MET A 244 13.28 -4.39 -19.60
N ALA A 245 14.61 -4.50 -19.51
CA ALA A 245 15.53 -4.12 -20.58
C ALA A 245 15.31 -4.95 -21.85
N ASN A 246 15.13 -6.27 -21.72
CA ASN A 246 14.84 -7.16 -22.83
C ASN A 246 13.50 -6.83 -23.50
N THR A 247 12.48 -6.53 -22.71
CA THR A 247 11.17 -6.12 -23.23
C THR A 247 11.27 -4.81 -24.00
N GLN A 248 11.97 -3.82 -23.47
CA GLN A 248 12.22 -2.56 -24.15
C GLN A 248 13.00 -2.78 -25.47
N LYS A 249 14.09 -3.57 -25.45
CA LYS A 249 14.89 -3.87 -26.65
C LYS A 249 14.05 -4.59 -27.72
N ALA A 250 13.24 -5.59 -27.34
CA ALA A 250 12.37 -6.29 -28.28
C ALA A 250 11.38 -5.34 -28.98
N PHE A 251 10.79 -4.42 -28.24
CA PHE A 251 9.88 -3.41 -28.81
C PHE A 251 10.61 -2.35 -29.65
N MET A 252 11.85 -1.99 -29.29
CA MET A 252 12.69 -1.14 -30.14
C MET A 252 12.85 -1.75 -31.52
N ASN A 253 13.31 -3.01 -31.59
CA ASN A 253 13.51 -3.72 -32.84
C ASN A 253 12.24 -3.76 -33.70
N ILE A 254 11.08 -3.96 -33.07
CA ILE A 254 9.77 -3.93 -33.77
C ILE A 254 9.46 -2.51 -34.27
N CYS A 255 9.75 -1.48 -33.49
CA CYS A 255 9.45 -0.09 -33.85
C CYS A 255 10.38 0.48 -34.95
N GLU A 256 11.56 -0.11 -35.15
CA GLU A 256 12.48 0.22 -36.24
C GLU A 256 11.99 -0.26 -37.60
N LEU A 257 11.08 -1.25 -37.64
CA LEU A 257 10.46 -1.70 -38.86
C LEU A 257 9.64 -0.57 -39.50
N ASN A 258 9.78 -0.39 -40.79
CA ASN A 258 8.99 0.63 -41.50
C ASN A 258 7.48 0.28 -41.51
N ALA A 259 6.65 1.29 -41.71
CA ALA A 259 5.19 1.14 -41.62
C ALA A 259 4.64 0.09 -42.61
N ASN A 260 5.27 -0.06 -43.78
CA ASN A 260 4.84 -1.05 -44.77
C ASN A 260 5.14 -2.48 -44.32
N THR A 261 6.32 -2.70 -43.72
CA THR A 261 6.71 -4.01 -43.16
C THR A 261 5.81 -4.36 -41.98
N LEU A 262 5.55 -3.42 -41.06
CA LEU A 262 4.60 -3.64 -39.94
C LEU A 262 3.20 -4.00 -40.46
N SER A 263 2.72 -3.28 -41.48
CA SER A 263 1.43 -3.56 -42.09
C SER A 263 1.39 -4.92 -42.78
N ALA A 264 2.48 -5.32 -43.44
CA ALA A 264 2.59 -6.63 -44.12
C ALA A 264 2.49 -7.82 -43.15
N ILE A 265 2.97 -7.64 -41.90
CA ILE A 265 2.85 -8.66 -40.83
C ILE A 265 1.62 -8.46 -39.95
N GLY A 266 0.68 -7.59 -40.35
CA GLY A 266 -0.58 -7.35 -39.64
C GLY A 266 -0.47 -6.51 -38.37
N LEU A 267 0.66 -5.83 -38.12
CA LEU A 267 0.87 -5.00 -36.95
C LEU A 267 0.72 -3.50 -37.25
N LYS A 268 0.04 -2.80 -36.35
CA LYS A 268 -0.03 -1.33 -36.36
C LYS A 268 0.85 -0.77 -35.23
N LYS A 269 1.55 0.33 -35.49
CA LYS A 269 2.43 0.98 -34.50
C LYS A 269 1.72 1.26 -33.16
N ASP A 270 0.45 1.69 -33.22
CA ASP A 270 -0.35 1.96 -32.01
C ASP A 270 -0.68 0.68 -31.22
N THR A 271 -0.92 -0.43 -31.92
CA THR A 271 -1.14 -1.74 -31.27
C THR A 271 0.13 -2.18 -30.52
N VAL A 272 1.30 -2.00 -31.14
CA VAL A 272 2.59 -2.33 -30.52
C VAL A 272 2.83 -1.46 -29.28
N LYS A 273 2.57 -0.16 -29.34
CA LYS A 273 2.66 0.75 -28.20
C LYS A 273 1.75 0.32 -27.04
N MET A 274 0.50 -0.03 -27.34
CA MET A 274 -0.45 -0.48 -26.33
C MET A 274 -0.01 -1.80 -25.70
N ALA A 275 0.48 -2.74 -26.49
CA ALA A 275 1.01 -4.00 -26.00
C ALA A 275 2.22 -3.79 -25.08
N LEU A 276 3.15 -2.89 -25.43
CA LEU A 276 4.29 -2.54 -24.58
C LEU A 276 3.81 -1.93 -23.24
N LYS A 277 2.89 -0.98 -23.29
CA LYS A 277 2.33 -0.37 -22.07
C LYS A 277 1.75 -1.43 -21.13
N THR A 278 0.95 -2.34 -21.66
CA THR A 278 0.38 -3.45 -20.89
C THR A 278 1.49 -4.33 -20.32
N LYS A 279 2.44 -4.77 -21.14
CA LYS A 279 3.54 -5.64 -20.70
C LYS A 279 4.40 -4.99 -19.60
N LEU A 280 4.71 -3.68 -19.70
CA LEU A 280 5.48 -2.98 -18.68
C LEU A 280 4.76 -2.92 -17.32
N VAL A 281 3.44 -2.72 -17.34
CA VAL A 281 2.64 -2.75 -16.11
C VAL A 281 2.55 -4.17 -15.55
N ASP A 282 2.30 -5.16 -16.39
CA ASP A 282 2.19 -6.57 -16.00
C ASP A 282 3.50 -7.10 -15.40
N LEU A 283 4.66 -6.68 -15.93
CA LEU A 283 5.95 -7.03 -15.37
C LEU A 283 6.11 -6.52 -13.94
N LYS A 284 5.78 -5.27 -13.68
CA LYS A 284 5.82 -4.71 -12.32
C LYS A 284 4.95 -5.52 -11.37
N LEU A 285 3.70 -5.79 -11.77
CA LEU A 285 2.76 -6.56 -10.96
C LEU A 285 3.23 -7.99 -10.72
N LYS A 286 3.82 -8.65 -11.72
CA LYS A 286 4.39 -10.00 -11.62
C LYS A 286 5.45 -10.06 -10.52
N TYR A 287 6.45 -9.17 -10.58
CA TYR A 287 7.56 -9.19 -9.62
C TYR A 287 7.14 -8.79 -8.21
N TRP A 288 6.22 -7.85 -8.06
CA TRP A 288 5.63 -7.53 -6.76
C TRP A 288 4.84 -8.70 -6.18
N LYS A 289 4.09 -9.44 -7.00
CA LYS A 289 3.38 -10.64 -6.56
C LYS A 289 4.34 -11.72 -6.08
N GLU A 290 5.37 -12.05 -6.86
CA GLU A 290 6.39 -13.01 -6.48
C GLU A 290 7.12 -12.59 -5.19
N PHE A 291 7.43 -11.32 -5.05
CA PHE A 291 8.02 -10.78 -3.83
C PHE A 291 7.11 -10.99 -2.61
N TYR A 292 5.82 -10.68 -2.72
CA TYR A 292 4.86 -10.90 -1.62
C TYR A 292 4.72 -12.38 -1.27
N GLU A 293 4.76 -13.26 -2.25
CA GLU A 293 4.72 -14.71 -2.03
C GLU A 293 5.98 -15.23 -1.32
N CYS A 294 7.12 -14.56 -1.49
CA CYS A 294 8.38 -14.87 -0.79
C CYS A 294 8.46 -14.32 0.65
N LEU A 295 7.54 -13.45 1.06
CA LEU A 295 7.54 -12.84 2.41
C LEU A 295 6.76 -13.69 3.42
N ASP A 296 7.14 -14.96 3.59
CA ASP A 296 6.45 -15.91 4.48
C ASP A 296 6.23 -15.35 5.89
N VAL A 297 7.25 -14.70 6.47
CA VAL A 297 7.21 -14.14 7.82
C VAL A 297 6.12 -13.07 8.00
N ILE A 298 5.82 -12.32 6.94
CA ILE A 298 4.77 -11.28 6.95
C ILE A 298 3.43 -11.88 6.56
N THR A 299 3.40 -12.70 5.51
CA THR A 299 2.16 -13.26 4.98
C THR A 299 1.50 -14.23 5.95
N GLU A 300 2.29 -14.97 6.75
CA GLU A 300 1.78 -15.82 7.84
C GLU A 300 1.07 -15.02 8.95
N ARG A 301 1.36 -13.72 9.09
CA ARG A 301 0.80 -12.84 10.13
C ARG A 301 -0.38 -12.00 9.67
N LEU A 302 -0.71 -12.02 8.38
CA LEU A 302 -1.80 -11.26 7.79
C LEU A 302 -2.94 -12.18 7.33
N THR A 303 -4.18 -11.81 7.67
CA THR A 303 -5.38 -12.49 7.15
C THR A 303 -5.51 -12.27 5.65
N SER A 304 -6.27 -13.12 4.98
CA SER A 304 -6.53 -13.08 3.54
C SER A 304 -7.07 -11.71 3.09
N LYS A 305 -8.02 -11.16 3.86
CA LYS A 305 -8.58 -9.83 3.62
C LYS A 305 -7.51 -8.74 3.71
N THR A 306 -6.71 -8.75 4.76
CA THR A 306 -5.66 -7.74 5.00
C THR A 306 -4.58 -7.80 3.92
N ARG A 307 -4.17 -9.00 3.51
CA ARG A 307 -3.23 -9.20 2.38
C ARG A 307 -3.79 -8.61 1.10
N TYR A 308 -5.06 -8.88 0.80
CA TYR A 308 -5.72 -8.35 -0.39
C TYR A 308 -5.83 -6.81 -0.36
N GLU A 309 -6.26 -6.22 0.75
CA GLU A 309 -6.35 -4.76 0.92
C GLU A 309 -4.98 -4.09 0.76
N MET A 310 -3.94 -4.67 1.34
CA MET A 310 -2.57 -4.18 1.20
C MET A 310 -2.11 -4.25 -0.27
N TYR A 311 -2.35 -5.38 -0.94
CA TYR A 311 -2.04 -5.54 -2.36
C TYR A 311 -2.80 -4.53 -3.24
N GLN A 312 -4.10 -4.31 -2.98
CA GLN A 312 -4.90 -3.34 -3.73
C GLN A 312 -4.40 -1.91 -3.58
N ARG A 313 -3.90 -1.52 -2.42
CA ARG A 313 -3.30 -0.18 -2.23
C ARG A 313 -2.09 0.04 -3.13
N PHE A 314 -1.28 -0.98 -3.39
CA PHE A 314 -0.14 -0.89 -4.30
C PHE A 314 -0.54 -0.96 -5.77
N CYS A 315 -1.58 -1.71 -6.11
CA CYS A 315 -2.04 -1.89 -7.49
C CYS A 315 -2.92 -0.75 -8.01
N ALA A 316 -3.61 -0.01 -7.13
CA ALA A 316 -4.63 0.98 -7.53
C ALA A 316 -4.09 2.17 -8.34
N LEU A 317 -2.79 2.44 -8.29
CA LEU A 317 -2.15 3.59 -8.94
C LEU A 317 -1.19 3.25 -10.07
N GLY A 318 -1.17 2.02 -10.50
CA GLY A 318 -0.11 1.53 -11.34
C GLY A 318 1.04 0.97 -10.49
N ALA A 319 1.72 -0.02 -11.00
CA ALA A 319 2.73 -0.74 -10.23
C ALA A 319 3.93 0.16 -9.90
N ILE A 320 4.38 0.06 -8.67
CA ILE A 320 5.65 0.65 -8.23
C ILE A 320 6.78 -0.06 -9.00
N ASP A 321 7.77 0.68 -9.46
CA ASP A 321 8.94 0.10 -10.11
C ASP A 321 9.68 -0.83 -9.14
N PHE A 322 10.01 -2.05 -9.57
CA PHE A 322 10.57 -3.09 -8.71
C PHE A 322 12.09 -2.92 -8.60
N THR A 323 12.52 -1.83 -7.96
CA THR A 323 13.92 -1.54 -7.67
C THR A 323 14.25 -1.90 -6.22
N LEU A 324 15.51 -2.17 -5.92
CA LEU A 324 15.95 -2.52 -4.57
C LEU A 324 15.58 -1.44 -3.54
N ALA A 325 15.72 -0.17 -3.90
CA ALA A 325 15.35 0.96 -3.04
C ALA A 325 13.84 1.00 -2.76
N ASN A 326 13.02 0.80 -3.80
CA ASN A 326 11.56 0.76 -3.64
C ASN A 326 11.11 -0.44 -2.81
N VAL A 327 11.72 -1.62 -3.04
CA VAL A 327 11.43 -2.84 -2.26
C VAL A 327 11.77 -2.63 -0.78
N ARG A 328 12.93 -2.06 -0.47
CA ARG A 328 13.33 -1.74 0.91
C ARG A 328 12.34 -0.79 1.58
N THR A 329 11.93 0.26 0.87
CA THR A 329 10.97 1.25 1.39
C THR A 329 9.60 0.63 1.65
N VAL A 330 9.11 -0.21 0.74
CA VAL A 330 7.85 -0.95 0.92
C VAL A 330 7.95 -1.91 2.10
N LEU A 331 9.07 -2.61 2.26
CA LEU A 331 9.33 -3.47 3.42
C LEU A 331 9.26 -2.69 4.74
N LEU A 332 9.97 -1.57 4.83
CA LEU A 332 9.94 -0.70 6.01
C LEU A 332 8.52 -0.22 6.33
N TRP A 333 7.77 0.16 5.30
CA TRP A 333 6.37 0.55 5.46
C TRP A 333 5.50 -0.61 5.97
N ILE A 334 5.66 -1.82 5.41
CA ILE A 334 4.96 -3.03 5.86
C ILE A 334 5.28 -3.31 7.33
N ILE A 335 6.56 -3.30 7.71
CA ILE A 335 7.02 -3.55 9.10
C ILE A 335 6.37 -2.58 10.07
N LYS A 336 6.42 -1.29 9.76
CA LYS A 336 5.85 -0.23 10.62
C LYS A 336 4.34 -0.34 10.79
N ASN A 337 3.66 -0.77 9.75
CA ASN A 337 2.21 -0.86 9.75
C ASN A 337 1.68 -2.23 10.18
N THR A 338 2.53 -3.24 10.30
CA THR A 338 2.13 -4.60 10.66
C THR A 338 1.34 -4.63 11.97
N HIS A 339 1.73 -3.87 12.98
CA HIS A 339 0.98 -3.81 14.24
C HIS A 339 -0.46 -3.32 14.05
N LYS A 340 -0.66 -2.25 13.28
CA LYS A 340 -2.01 -1.73 13.00
C LYS A 340 -2.85 -2.74 12.23
N TYR A 341 -2.25 -3.44 11.28
CA TYR A 341 -2.93 -4.49 10.54
C TYR A 341 -3.28 -5.69 11.43
N MET A 342 -2.34 -6.11 12.31
CA MET A 342 -2.59 -7.17 13.27
C MET A 342 -3.73 -6.82 14.24
N GLU A 343 -3.75 -5.60 14.76
CA GLU A 343 -4.82 -5.10 15.63
C GLU A 343 -6.16 -5.02 14.88
N SER A 344 -6.16 -4.47 13.65
CA SER A 344 -7.38 -4.34 12.84
C SER A 344 -7.99 -5.69 12.52
N GLN A 345 -7.21 -6.66 12.07
CA GLN A 345 -7.72 -7.99 11.70
C GLN A 345 -8.24 -8.77 12.92
N LEU A 346 -7.63 -8.60 14.09
CA LEU A 346 -8.14 -9.19 15.34
C LEU A 346 -9.50 -8.57 15.70
N VAL A 347 -9.61 -7.24 15.61
CA VAL A 347 -10.87 -6.53 15.85
C VAL A 347 -11.94 -6.91 14.84
N ASP A 348 -11.58 -7.10 13.57
CA ASP A 348 -12.53 -7.53 12.54
C ASP A 348 -13.09 -8.92 12.85
N LEU A 349 -12.25 -9.88 13.25
CA LEU A 349 -12.70 -11.20 13.67
C LEU A 349 -13.53 -11.15 14.95
N TYR A 350 -13.14 -10.32 15.92
CA TYR A 350 -13.92 -10.12 17.15
C TYR A 350 -15.30 -9.55 16.83
N LYS A 351 -15.39 -8.54 15.97
CA LYS A 351 -16.65 -7.96 15.51
C LYS A 351 -17.51 -8.97 14.77
N HIS A 352 -16.90 -9.81 13.92
CA HIS A 352 -17.61 -10.87 13.23
C HIS A 352 -18.27 -11.86 14.22
N PHE A 353 -17.54 -12.32 15.24
CA PHE A 353 -18.08 -13.22 16.25
C PHE A 353 -19.07 -12.55 17.20
N SER A 354 -18.94 -11.27 17.46
CA SER A 354 -19.82 -10.46 18.32
C SER A 354 -20.93 -9.75 17.55
N ASP A 355 -21.10 -10.03 16.26
CA ASP A 355 -22.15 -9.42 15.45
C ASP A 355 -23.53 -9.66 16.08
N TYR A 356 -24.35 -8.61 16.03
CA TYR A 356 -25.69 -8.64 16.62
C TYR A 356 -26.53 -9.82 16.14
N ASP A 357 -26.51 -10.10 14.84
CA ASP A 357 -27.29 -11.18 14.26
C ASP A 357 -26.80 -12.56 14.74
N ASN A 358 -25.49 -12.76 14.84
CA ASN A 358 -24.90 -13.99 15.38
C ASN A 358 -25.28 -14.21 16.84
N VAL A 359 -25.21 -13.15 17.66
CA VAL A 359 -25.52 -13.27 19.09
C VAL A 359 -27.02 -13.46 19.32
N LYS A 360 -27.88 -12.73 18.60
CA LYS A 360 -29.33 -12.83 18.75
C LYS A 360 -29.88 -14.17 18.28
N MET A 361 -29.32 -14.71 17.19
CA MET A 361 -29.78 -15.95 16.57
C MET A 361 -29.51 -17.18 17.39
N TYR A 362 -28.44 -17.19 18.19
CA TYR A 362 -28.01 -18.43 18.89
C TYR A 362 -28.01 -18.26 20.41
N LYS A 363 -28.83 -19.05 21.07
CA LYS A 363 -28.92 -19.05 22.55
C LYS A 363 -27.59 -19.32 23.25
N SER A 364 -26.68 -20.10 22.64
CA SER A 364 -25.33 -20.34 23.16
C SER A 364 -24.49 -19.08 23.16
N ASN A 365 -24.60 -18.26 22.12
CA ASN A 365 -23.89 -16.98 22.04
C ASN A 365 -24.48 -15.95 23.03
N GLN A 366 -25.77 -16.00 23.29
CA GLN A 366 -26.43 -15.09 24.23
C GLN A 366 -25.93 -15.23 25.67
N LYS A 367 -25.40 -16.39 26.06
CA LYS A 367 -24.78 -16.60 27.37
C LYS A 367 -23.54 -15.77 27.62
N THR A 368 -22.89 -15.32 26.54
CA THR A 368 -21.70 -14.47 26.59
C THR A 368 -22.01 -13.07 27.12
N PHE A 369 -23.24 -12.63 26.93
CA PHE A 369 -23.66 -11.27 27.25
C PHE A 369 -24.73 -11.30 28.32
N THR A 370 -24.39 -10.90 29.53
CA THR A 370 -25.28 -11.00 30.70
C THR A 370 -26.41 -9.98 30.74
N ARG A 371 -26.43 -8.98 29.84
CA ARG A 371 -27.45 -7.93 29.78
C ARG A 371 -27.88 -7.64 28.36
N ASP A 372 -29.18 -7.41 28.12
CA ASP A 372 -29.75 -7.07 26.82
C ASP A 372 -29.38 -5.64 26.29
N GLU A 373 -28.86 -4.79 27.16
CA GLU A 373 -28.57 -3.37 26.88
C GLU A 373 -27.55 -3.16 25.77
N TRP A 374 -26.64 -4.10 25.55
CA TRP A 374 -25.65 -4.01 24.45
C TRP A 374 -26.27 -4.24 23.06
N ARG A 375 -27.44 -4.84 22.99
CA ARG A 375 -28.16 -5.12 21.74
C ARG A 375 -28.73 -3.86 21.07
N TRP A 376 -28.79 -2.75 21.79
CA TRP A 376 -29.35 -1.49 21.30
C TRP A 376 -28.23 -0.47 21.13
N MET A 377 -28.04 0.04 19.91
CA MET A 377 -26.98 1.01 19.58
C MET A 377 -26.97 2.26 20.47
N ALA A 378 -28.10 2.61 21.09
CA ALA A 378 -28.21 3.74 22.00
C ALA A 378 -27.37 3.59 23.29
N CYS A 379 -26.80 2.42 23.57
CA CYS A 379 -26.09 2.12 24.83
C CYS A 379 -24.57 2.01 24.67
N GLU A 380 -23.98 2.56 23.62
CA GLU A 380 -22.53 2.48 23.38
C GLU A 380 -21.66 2.90 24.57
N ASN A 381 -22.09 3.92 25.31
CA ASN A 381 -21.38 4.45 26.47
C ASN A 381 -21.57 3.65 27.78
N LYS A 382 -22.43 2.60 27.78
CA LYS A 382 -22.73 1.79 28.96
C LYS A 382 -22.16 0.38 28.91
N ARG A 383 -21.38 0.07 27.89
CA ARG A 383 -20.76 -1.24 27.70
C ARG A 383 -19.68 -1.47 28.75
N LYS A 384 -19.90 -2.40 29.66
CA LYS A 384 -18.92 -2.69 30.71
C LYS A 384 -17.94 -3.79 30.35
N CYS A 385 -18.32 -4.81 29.62
CA CYS A 385 -17.44 -5.89 29.21
C CYS A 385 -18.12 -6.84 28.20
N TYR A 386 -17.38 -7.34 27.19
CA TYR A 386 -17.87 -8.27 26.19
C TYR A 386 -16.91 -9.45 26.05
N LYS A 387 -16.96 -10.35 26.99
CA LYS A 387 -16.21 -11.59 26.96
C LYS A 387 -16.92 -12.59 26.05
N LEU A 388 -16.33 -12.92 24.89
CA LEU A 388 -16.78 -14.03 24.08
C LEU A 388 -16.50 -15.35 24.78
N ASP A 389 -17.45 -16.28 24.74
CA ASP A 389 -17.27 -17.65 25.24
C ASP A 389 -16.30 -18.43 24.31
N TYR A 390 -15.69 -19.49 24.81
CA TYR A 390 -14.86 -20.39 24.01
C TYR A 390 -15.67 -21.20 22.99
N ARG A 391 -17.01 -21.23 23.10
CA ARG A 391 -17.94 -21.81 22.13
C ARG A 391 -18.73 -20.73 21.43
N ILE A 392 -18.53 -20.61 20.11
CA ILE A 392 -19.16 -19.59 19.30
C ILE A 392 -19.83 -20.24 18.09
N ILE A 393 -21.03 -19.76 17.74
CA ILE A 393 -21.69 -20.08 16.49
C ILE A 393 -21.64 -18.81 15.64
N ALA A 394 -21.06 -18.91 14.46
CA ALA A 394 -21.01 -17.81 13.50
C ALA A 394 -21.73 -18.18 12.21
N SER A 395 -22.31 -17.19 11.56
CA SER A 395 -22.90 -17.33 10.24
C SER A 395 -21.83 -16.97 9.20
N GLU A 396 -21.35 -17.97 8.47
CA GLU A 396 -20.22 -17.82 7.57
C GLU A 396 -20.60 -17.92 6.09
N TYR A 397 -21.86 -18.24 5.79
CA TYR A 397 -22.40 -18.39 4.45
C TYR A 397 -21.51 -19.21 3.51
N TRP A 398 -21.09 -20.39 3.96
CA TRP A 398 -20.25 -21.33 3.19
C TRP A 398 -20.86 -21.81 1.89
N ASN A 399 -22.17 -21.58 1.69
CA ASN A 399 -22.91 -22.03 0.53
C ASN A 399 -22.71 -21.04 -0.61
N ASN A 400 -22.46 -21.54 -1.78
CA ASN A 400 -22.53 -20.74 -2.98
C ASN A 400 -24.03 -20.49 -3.29
N ARG A 401 -24.62 -19.40 -2.77
CA ARG A 401 -26.05 -19.05 -2.96
C ARG A 401 -26.50 -18.97 -4.43
N TYR A 402 -25.54 -18.95 -5.34
CA TYR A 402 -25.76 -18.88 -6.79
C TYR A 402 -25.52 -20.23 -7.49
N SER A 403 -25.10 -21.27 -6.78
CA SER A 403 -24.95 -22.62 -7.32
C SER A 403 -26.20 -23.43 -7.04
N TRP A 404 -26.71 -24.11 -8.03
CA TRP A 404 -27.79 -25.11 -7.91
C TRP A 404 -27.35 -26.38 -7.16
N THR A 405 -26.07 -26.46 -6.80
CA THR A 405 -25.48 -27.54 -6.00
C THR A 405 -25.26 -27.06 -4.58
N ASP A 406 -25.74 -27.85 -3.62
CA ASP A 406 -25.56 -27.65 -2.16
C ASP A 406 -24.11 -27.94 -1.70
N ASP A 407 -23.13 -27.76 -2.59
CA ASP A 407 -21.74 -28.14 -2.34
C ASP A 407 -21.05 -27.16 -1.41
N LEU A 408 -20.21 -27.73 -0.55
CA LEU A 408 -19.37 -27.00 0.38
C LEU A 408 -18.32 -26.19 -0.40
N ASP A 409 -18.26 -24.87 -0.19
CA ASP A 409 -17.18 -24.03 -0.71
C ASP A 409 -15.90 -24.25 0.11
N LYS A 410 -15.09 -25.21 -0.33
CA LYS A 410 -13.82 -25.58 0.33
C LYS A 410 -12.85 -24.41 0.43
N GLN A 411 -12.85 -23.51 -0.54
CA GLN A 411 -11.95 -22.37 -0.53
C GLN A 411 -12.34 -21.34 0.53
N LYS A 412 -13.62 -21.06 0.69
CA LYS A 412 -14.10 -20.16 1.75
C LYS A 412 -13.84 -20.75 3.13
N THR A 413 -14.14 -22.05 3.33
CA THR A 413 -13.88 -22.71 4.62
C THR A 413 -12.40 -22.68 4.98
N LYS A 414 -11.52 -22.96 4.02
CA LYS A 414 -10.08 -22.88 4.21
C LYS A 414 -9.64 -21.46 4.55
N THR A 415 -10.11 -20.45 3.81
CA THR A 415 -9.76 -19.05 4.04
C THR A 415 -10.12 -18.61 5.46
N ALA A 416 -11.35 -18.86 5.91
CA ALA A 416 -11.78 -18.43 7.24
C ALA A 416 -11.03 -19.15 8.38
N THR A 417 -10.77 -20.46 8.24
CA THR A 417 -10.00 -21.20 9.24
C THR A 417 -8.52 -20.83 9.24
N ASP A 418 -7.94 -20.53 8.09
CA ASP A 418 -6.58 -20.01 7.98
C ASP A 418 -6.44 -18.61 8.60
N ASP A 419 -7.45 -17.75 8.44
CA ASP A 419 -7.48 -16.42 9.06
C ASP A 419 -7.56 -16.51 10.59
N ILE A 420 -8.32 -17.46 11.14
CA ILE A 420 -8.32 -17.75 12.58
C ILE A 420 -6.95 -18.23 13.06
N CYS A 421 -6.30 -19.15 12.31
CA CYS A 421 -4.94 -19.61 12.61
C CYS A 421 -3.91 -18.47 12.59
N THR A 422 -4.04 -17.54 11.64
CA THR A 422 -3.19 -16.35 11.54
C THR A 422 -3.32 -15.45 12.77
N ILE A 423 -4.54 -15.18 13.23
CA ILE A 423 -4.78 -14.39 14.44
C ILE A 423 -4.27 -15.12 15.69
N ALA A 424 -4.48 -16.43 15.77
CA ALA A 424 -3.94 -17.24 16.85
C ALA A 424 -2.41 -17.18 16.89
N PHE A 425 -1.75 -17.27 15.74
CA PHE A 425 -0.30 -17.14 15.63
C PHE A 425 0.20 -15.77 16.14
N ASN A 426 -0.49 -14.69 15.80
CA ASN A 426 -0.16 -13.36 16.30
C ASN A 426 -0.30 -13.22 17.82
N LEU A 427 -1.17 -14.02 18.43
CA LEU A 427 -1.36 -14.11 19.88
C LEU A 427 -0.42 -15.13 20.56
N GLY A 428 0.48 -15.77 19.80
CA GLY A 428 1.45 -16.74 20.33
C GLY A 428 1.00 -18.21 20.25
N PHE A 429 -0.13 -18.50 19.59
CA PHE A 429 -0.67 -19.86 19.44
C PHE A 429 -0.46 -20.37 18.01
N ARG A 430 0.64 -21.06 17.76
CA ARG A 430 0.99 -21.55 16.41
C ARG A 430 0.25 -22.85 16.11
N CYS A 431 -0.66 -22.79 15.11
CA CYS A 431 -1.31 -23.99 14.56
C CYS A 431 -0.33 -24.76 13.68
N THR A 432 -0.07 -26.03 14.01
CA THR A 432 0.85 -26.91 13.27
C THR A 432 0.14 -27.94 12.42
N GLU A 433 -1.05 -28.38 12.84
CA GLU A 433 -1.88 -29.32 12.09
C GLU A 433 -3.19 -28.64 11.69
N LYS A 434 -3.44 -28.51 10.39
CA LYS A 434 -4.65 -27.92 9.81
C LYS A 434 -5.49 -29.01 9.14
N ALA A 435 -6.76 -29.10 9.50
CA ALA A 435 -7.69 -30.02 8.87
C ALA A 435 -8.25 -29.45 7.57
N GLU A 436 -8.46 -30.27 6.56
CA GLU A 436 -9.24 -29.90 5.38
C GLU A 436 -10.72 -30.22 5.61
N ILE A 437 -11.58 -29.21 5.54
CA ILE A 437 -13.03 -29.36 5.72
C ILE A 437 -13.64 -29.85 4.40
N THR A 438 -14.11 -31.09 4.38
CA THR A 438 -14.63 -31.75 3.17
C THR A 438 -16.13 -32.04 3.23
N GLU A 439 -16.74 -32.10 4.43
CA GLU A 439 -18.11 -32.54 4.62
C GLU A 439 -18.84 -31.67 5.66
N TYR A 440 -20.13 -31.44 5.44
CA TYR A 440 -21.00 -30.83 6.43
C TYR A 440 -21.29 -31.79 7.62
N GLY A 441 -21.45 -31.22 8.79
CA GLY A 441 -21.85 -31.96 9.98
C GLY A 441 -20.74 -32.76 10.65
N LYS A 442 -19.55 -32.81 10.09
CA LYS A 442 -18.35 -33.45 10.64
C LYS A 442 -17.54 -32.47 11.46
N LYS A 443 -16.86 -32.95 12.50
CA LYS A 443 -15.93 -32.16 13.32
C LYS A 443 -14.53 -32.21 12.73
N TYR A 444 -13.89 -31.06 12.67
CA TYR A 444 -12.52 -30.89 12.21
C TYR A 444 -11.70 -30.19 13.28
N TYR A 445 -10.48 -30.64 13.50
CA TYR A 445 -9.60 -30.20 14.58
C TYR A 445 -8.36 -29.51 14.02
N TYR A 446 -8.03 -28.36 14.57
CA TYR A 446 -6.82 -27.58 14.28
C TYR A 446 -5.95 -27.63 15.53
N LYS A 447 -4.68 -28.09 15.42
CA LYS A 447 -3.88 -28.41 16.60
C LYS A 447 -2.64 -27.52 16.73
N LEU A 448 -2.26 -27.30 17.99
CA LEU A 448 -1.00 -26.67 18.38
C LEU A 448 0.17 -27.66 18.32
N ALA A 449 1.40 -27.17 18.45
CA ALA A 449 2.62 -27.99 18.42
C ALA A 449 2.71 -29.02 19.56
N ASP A 450 2.01 -28.79 20.67
CA ASP A 450 1.92 -29.73 21.81
C ASP A 450 0.84 -30.81 21.62
N GLY A 451 0.17 -30.83 20.46
CA GLY A 451 -0.91 -31.78 20.12
C GLY A 451 -2.28 -31.40 20.70
N THR A 452 -2.38 -30.31 21.47
CA THR A 452 -3.67 -29.81 21.98
C THR A 452 -4.47 -29.12 20.86
N ASP A 453 -5.81 -29.15 20.97
CA ASP A 453 -6.66 -28.48 20.00
C ASP A 453 -6.59 -26.96 20.18
N LEU A 454 -6.25 -26.22 19.12
CA LEU A 454 -6.42 -24.77 19.03
C LEU A 454 -7.92 -24.45 18.90
N PHE A 455 -8.60 -25.13 17.99
CA PHE A 455 -10.05 -25.13 17.90
C PHE A 455 -10.60 -26.35 17.18
N GLU A 456 -11.85 -26.70 17.53
CA GLU A 456 -12.72 -27.61 16.80
C GLU A 456 -13.71 -26.77 15.98
N VAL A 457 -13.95 -27.14 14.73
CA VAL A 457 -14.98 -26.52 13.89
C VAL A 457 -15.90 -27.56 13.30
N LYS A 458 -17.21 -27.25 13.24
CA LYS A 458 -18.21 -28.02 12.56
C LYS A 458 -19.07 -27.11 11.72
N VAL A 459 -19.08 -27.35 10.39
CA VAL A 459 -19.83 -26.54 9.42
C VAL A 459 -21.16 -27.20 9.06
N TYR A 460 -22.16 -26.39 8.75
CA TYR A 460 -23.50 -26.83 8.47
C TYR A 460 -24.02 -26.28 7.13
N LYS A 461 -24.95 -27.00 6.49
CA LYS A 461 -25.55 -26.61 5.21
C LYS A 461 -26.28 -25.26 5.23
N ASN A 462 -26.79 -24.85 6.40
CA ASN A 462 -27.43 -23.54 6.58
C ASN A 462 -26.45 -22.36 6.61
N GLY A 463 -25.15 -22.60 6.39
CA GLY A 463 -24.10 -21.59 6.39
C GLY A 463 -23.50 -21.29 7.76
N ASN A 464 -23.90 -22.02 8.81
CA ASN A 464 -23.36 -21.81 10.16
C ASN A 464 -22.11 -22.62 10.41
N ALA A 465 -21.18 -22.05 11.19
CA ALA A 465 -20.04 -22.75 11.77
C ALA A 465 -20.13 -22.75 13.30
N HIS A 466 -19.93 -23.91 13.91
CA HIS A 466 -19.80 -24.04 15.35
C HIS A 466 -18.33 -24.19 15.69
N TYR A 467 -17.80 -23.21 16.38
CA TYR A 467 -16.41 -23.19 16.87
C TYR A 467 -16.37 -23.55 18.35
N LYS A 468 -15.36 -24.33 18.73
CA LYS A 468 -14.97 -24.57 20.11
C LYS A 468 -13.48 -24.29 20.23
N PHE A 469 -13.14 -23.15 20.78
CA PHE A 469 -11.77 -22.69 20.91
C PHE A 469 -11.05 -23.25 22.14
N ASN A 470 -9.73 -23.31 22.07
CA ASN A 470 -8.88 -23.47 23.24
C ASN A 470 -9.16 -22.35 24.24
N THR A 471 -9.20 -22.68 25.52
CA THR A 471 -9.57 -21.72 26.58
C THR A 471 -8.54 -20.63 26.76
N GLU A 472 -7.25 -20.93 26.63
CA GLU A 472 -6.17 -19.94 26.74
C GLU A 472 -6.15 -19.03 25.51
N PHE A 473 -6.32 -19.59 24.31
CA PHE A 473 -6.49 -18.78 23.09
C PHE A 473 -7.71 -17.85 23.22
N SER A 474 -8.84 -18.35 23.70
CA SER A 474 -10.05 -17.55 23.91
C SER A 474 -9.81 -16.39 24.88
N LYS A 475 -9.06 -16.62 25.99
CA LYS A 475 -8.65 -15.54 26.91
C LYS A 475 -7.77 -14.52 26.22
N ALA A 476 -6.71 -14.95 25.53
CA ALA A 476 -5.80 -14.07 24.82
C ALA A 476 -6.53 -13.20 23.80
N PHE A 477 -7.42 -13.82 23.02
CA PHE A 477 -8.23 -13.14 22.01
C PHE A 477 -9.13 -12.05 22.62
N ASN A 478 -9.84 -12.37 23.71
CA ASN A 478 -10.71 -11.41 24.40
C ASN A 478 -9.92 -10.27 25.06
N ILE A 479 -8.76 -10.56 25.69
CA ILE A 479 -7.93 -9.57 26.37
C ILE A 479 -7.38 -8.56 25.35
N GLU A 480 -6.82 -9.03 24.24
CA GLU A 480 -6.27 -8.13 23.21
C GLU A 480 -7.38 -7.36 22.49
N ALA A 481 -8.50 -8.00 22.13
CA ALA A 481 -9.65 -7.27 21.58
C ALA A 481 -10.14 -6.19 22.55
N GLY A 482 -10.23 -6.52 23.84
CA GLY A 482 -10.63 -5.56 24.88
C GLY A 482 -9.67 -4.40 25.05
N ARG A 483 -8.36 -4.64 24.99
CA ARG A 483 -7.32 -3.61 25.00
C ARG A 483 -7.46 -2.67 23.81
N ILE A 484 -7.54 -3.22 22.60
CA ILE A 484 -7.59 -2.43 21.35
C ILE A 484 -8.89 -1.62 21.27
N LEU A 485 -10.02 -2.20 21.67
CA LEU A 485 -11.33 -1.55 21.69
C LEU A 485 -11.53 -0.59 22.89
N GLY A 486 -10.55 -0.53 23.83
CA GLY A 486 -10.53 0.42 24.93
C GLY A 486 -11.44 0.09 26.12
N TRP A 487 -12.00 -1.12 26.20
CA TRP A 487 -12.80 -1.54 27.34
C TRP A 487 -12.01 -2.31 28.41
N LEU A 488 -10.79 -2.77 28.11
CA LEU A 488 -9.76 -3.15 29.09
C LEU A 488 -8.64 -2.11 29.08
N ARG A 489 -8.52 -1.36 30.14
CA ARG A 489 -7.60 -0.19 30.20
C ARG A 489 -6.18 -0.55 30.65
N ASN A 490 -6.06 -1.60 31.47
CA ASN A 490 -4.81 -1.99 32.08
C ASN A 490 -4.77 -3.50 32.42
N LYS A 491 -3.59 -3.97 32.83
CA LYS A 491 -3.37 -5.38 33.21
C LYS A 491 -4.20 -5.80 34.41
N GLN A 492 -4.50 -4.89 35.34
CA GLN A 492 -5.28 -5.21 36.53
C GLN A 492 -6.72 -5.52 36.17
N GLU A 493 -7.35 -4.73 35.32
CA GLU A 493 -8.70 -5.02 34.78
C GLU A 493 -8.73 -6.37 34.06
N ALA A 494 -7.69 -6.65 33.22
CA ALA A 494 -7.58 -7.94 32.55
C ALA A 494 -7.49 -9.12 33.53
N LYS A 495 -6.73 -8.94 34.62
CA LYS A 495 -6.60 -9.96 35.67
C LYS A 495 -7.90 -10.19 36.44
N GLU A 496 -8.65 -9.14 36.73
CA GLU A 496 -9.96 -9.23 37.39
C GLU A 496 -11.00 -9.94 36.52
N GLU A 497 -11.04 -9.63 35.21
CA GLU A 497 -12.01 -10.19 34.27
C GLU A 497 -11.71 -11.63 33.81
N PHE A 498 -10.43 -11.94 33.57
CA PHE A 498 -9.99 -13.19 32.93
C PHE A 498 -9.16 -14.09 33.85
N ASN A 499 -8.88 -13.65 35.06
CA ASN A 499 -7.97 -14.30 36.00
C ASN A 499 -6.54 -14.49 35.45
N THR A 500 -6.13 -13.60 34.53
CA THR A 500 -4.78 -13.53 33.97
C THR A 500 -4.55 -12.17 33.31
N ASP A 501 -3.30 -11.69 33.34
CA ASP A 501 -2.85 -10.52 32.58
C ASP A 501 -1.74 -10.87 31.56
N ALA A 502 -1.43 -12.16 31.43
CA ALA A 502 -0.32 -12.66 30.63
C ALA A 502 -0.40 -12.25 29.15
N TYR A 503 -1.61 -12.08 28.64
CA TYR A 503 -1.85 -11.77 27.23
C TYR A 503 -2.08 -10.29 26.94
N PHE A 504 -2.04 -9.43 27.94
CA PHE A 504 -2.24 -7.99 27.77
C PHE A 504 -1.07 -7.38 26.99
N ASN A 505 -1.33 -6.81 25.81
CA ASN A 505 -0.35 -6.23 24.91
C ASN A 505 0.67 -7.22 24.30
N VAL A 506 0.27 -8.49 24.17
CA VAL A 506 1.15 -9.56 23.63
C VAL A 506 1.50 -9.33 22.17
N MET A 507 0.62 -8.72 21.38
CA MET A 507 0.85 -8.43 19.97
C MET A 507 1.96 -7.38 19.77
N ASN A 508 2.10 -6.42 20.68
CA ASN A 508 3.16 -5.40 20.61
C ASN A 508 4.51 -5.93 21.10
N SER A 509 4.53 -6.95 21.97
CA SER A 509 5.78 -7.56 22.45
C SER A 509 6.38 -8.54 21.44
N ASN A 510 5.57 -9.10 20.53
CA ASN A 510 6.02 -9.96 19.43
C ASN A 510 6.51 -9.12 18.25
N GLN A 511 7.55 -8.30 18.46
CA GLN A 511 8.16 -7.53 17.37
C GLN A 511 8.63 -8.46 16.24
N LEU A 512 8.29 -8.09 15.03
CA LEU A 512 8.76 -8.75 13.82
C LEU A 512 10.30 -8.61 13.73
N GLN A 513 11.02 -9.63 14.17
CA GLN A 513 12.39 -9.82 13.73
C GLN A 513 12.33 -10.39 12.31
N LEU A 514 12.25 -9.50 11.34
CA LEU A 514 12.49 -9.89 9.96
C LEU A 514 13.98 -10.20 9.84
N GLY A 515 14.32 -11.39 9.38
CA GLY A 515 15.69 -11.83 9.13
C GLY A 515 16.40 -11.09 7.98
N PHE A 516 15.99 -9.86 7.70
CA PHE A 516 16.71 -8.89 6.90
C PHE A 516 17.65 -8.17 7.87
N GLY A 517 18.89 -8.67 7.99
CA GLY A 517 19.92 -8.02 8.77
C GLY A 517 20.17 -6.59 8.27
N TYR A 518 19.62 -5.62 8.97
CA TYR A 518 19.94 -4.20 8.92
C TYR A 518 20.43 -3.75 10.30
#